data_b30c296c64c0736bfb829c6208beccd6
#
_entry.id   b30c296c64c0736bfb829c6208beccd6
#
_cell.length_a   1.000
_cell.length_b   1.000
_cell.length_c   1.000
_cell.angle_alpha   90.00
_cell.angle_beta   90.00
_cell.angle_gamma   90.00
#
_symmetry.space_group_name_H-M   'P 1'
#
loop_
_entity.id
_entity.type
_entity.pdbx_description
1 polymer ?
#
loop_
_entity_poly.entity_id
_entity_poly.type
_entity_poly.pdbx_seq_one_letter_code
_entity_poly.pdbx_strand_id
1 'polypeptide(L)'
;MKSLKKTNIDEAIARINDWKNKDVNHEMVPGGITNPNFKVNVEGSSFFLKIPGAGTEAFIDRENCHVANVIGMDTGCGPKVNYYFEDTGVEIWEWLDGYRQVAFGDIYNEKIFTKIAEAARDFHNCGKTLPIKQTLFEQAWQMIERSKGGGYLPPWYDRMVYLLQKIEEAVQKDGIVFKPSHNDYWTNNFLYNDETGGFKLIDFEYASMNDPYNDLGCFSTTNYLTEAMDVLLSNIYHRGWDEKGFAKLKLYKIIADIKWGFWALQQYLFSDVNFDFMNWYGMKTARLQHLWQDPRLDYWLNLLNGKPVFRQLKK
;
A
#
# COMPACT_ATOMS: atom_id res chain seq x y z
N MET A 1 -3.46 21.08 -1.88
CA MET A 1 -4.12 20.37 -0.75
C MET A 1 -4.73 21.39 0.19
N LYS A 2 -5.91 21.13 0.75
CA LYS A 2 -6.57 22.02 1.72
C LYS A 2 -5.79 21.98 3.04
N SER A 3 -5.62 23.13 3.70
CA SER A 3 -5.08 23.18 5.06
C SER A 3 -6.13 22.63 6.02
N LEU A 4 -5.78 21.62 6.79
CA LEU A 4 -6.65 21.02 7.78
C LEU A 4 -6.64 21.84 9.08
N LYS A 5 -7.79 21.91 9.76
CA LYS A 5 -7.86 22.45 11.11
C LYS A 5 -7.29 21.44 12.08
N LYS A 6 -6.48 21.91 13.03
CA LYS A 6 -6.02 21.08 14.15
C LYS A 6 -7.22 20.71 15.03
N THR A 7 -7.22 19.48 15.54
CA THR A 7 -8.22 18.99 16.48
C THR A 7 -7.60 17.94 17.41
N ASN A 8 -8.28 17.68 18.51
CA ASN A 8 -7.93 16.60 19.44
C ASN A 8 -9.11 15.62 19.56
N ILE A 9 -8.91 14.56 20.34
CA ILE A 9 -9.90 13.48 20.47
C ILE A 9 -11.23 13.98 21.07
N ASP A 10 -11.20 14.82 22.10
CA ASP A 10 -12.40 15.30 22.76
C ASP A 10 -13.21 16.25 21.86
N GLU A 11 -12.52 17.10 21.11
CA GLU A 11 -13.16 17.96 20.11
C GLU A 11 -13.79 17.14 18.97
N ALA A 12 -13.11 16.08 18.52
CA ALA A 12 -13.63 15.20 17.48
C ALA A 12 -14.89 14.46 17.96
N ILE A 13 -14.87 13.90 19.17
CA ILE A 13 -16.02 13.23 19.80
C ILE A 13 -17.20 14.20 19.97
N ALA A 14 -16.96 15.43 20.45
CA ALA A 14 -18.01 16.43 20.69
C ALA A 14 -18.79 16.84 19.43
N ARG A 15 -18.23 16.60 18.23
CA ARG A 15 -18.88 16.89 16.94
C ARG A 15 -19.95 15.85 16.54
N ILE A 16 -19.92 14.67 17.15
CA ILE A 16 -20.81 13.58 16.79
C ILE A 16 -22.12 13.70 17.55
N ASN A 17 -23.17 14.15 16.87
CA ASN A 17 -24.48 14.39 17.49
C ASN A 17 -25.05 13.12 18.14
N ASP A 18 -24.86 11.96 17.54
CA ASP A 18 -25.37 10.66 18.02
C ASP A 18 -24.68 10.21 19.32
N TRP A 19 -23.59 10.83 19.71
CA TRP A 19 -22.84 10.53 20.94
C TRP A 19 -23.10 11.53 22.06
N LYS A 20 -23.86 12.60 21.80
CA LYS A 20 -24.24 13.59 22.82
C LYS A 20 -25.05 12.94 23.92
N ASN A 21 -24.72 13.29 25.17
CA ASN A 21 -25.33 12.75 26.40
C ASN A 21 -25.20 11.25 26.62
N LYS A 22 -24.28 10.61 25.92
CA LYS A 22 -23.91 9.21 26.12
C LYS A 22 -22.65 9.10 26.98
N ASP A 23 -22.47 7.95 27.61
CA ASP A 23 -21.19 7.60 28.23
C ASP A 23 -20.18 7.25 27.14
N VAL A 24 -19.16 8.12 26.98
CA VAL A 24 -18.11 7.99 25.97
C VAL A 24 -16.76 7.94 26.65
N ASN A 25 -16.02 6.89 26.41
CA ASN A 25 -14.63 6.78 26.85
C ASN A 25 -13.73 6.38 25.65
N HIS A 26 -12.45 6.69 25.76
CA HIS A 26 -11.50 6.37 24.70
C HIS A 26 -10.14 5.96 25.27
N GLU A 27 -9.43 5.17 24.49
CA GLU A 27 -8.05 4.76 24.75
C GLU A 27 -7.23 4.84 23.47
N MET A 28 -5.94 5.14 23.61
CA MET A 28 -5.02 5.19 22.46
C MET A 28 -4.74 3.78 21.96
N VAL A 29 -4.84 3.60 20.64
CA VAL A 29 -4.45 2.35 19.95
C VAL A 29 -3.00 2.48 19.51
N PRO A 30 -2.10 1.61 19.98
CA PRO A 30 -0.70 1.63 19.55
C PRO A 30 -0.54 1.20 18.09
N GLY A 31 0.53 1.64 17.41
CA GLY A 31 0.92 1.14 16.09
C GLY A 31 0.84 2.13 14.94
N GLY A 32 0.30 3.34 15.13
CA GLY A 32 0.36 4.42 14.12
C GLY A 32 1.70 5.15 14.17
N ILE A 33 2.45 5.19 13.07
CA ILE A 33 3.71 5.95 12.99
C ILE A 33 3.43 7.44 12.83
N THR A 34 2.40 7.78 12.07
CA THR A 34 2.12 9.16 11.63
C THR A 34 0.87 9.77 12.24
N ASN A 35 -0.12 8.97 12.65
CA ASN A 35 -1.42 9.45 13.09
C ASN A 35 -1.76 8.92 14.49
N PRO A 36 -2.27 9.76 15.40
CA PRO A 36 -2.92 9.30 16.62
C PRO A 36 -4.19 8.49 16.32
N ASN A 37 -4.27 7.28 16.87
CA ASN A 37 -5.38 6.37 16.71
C ASN A 37 -6.02 6.06 18.06
N PHE A 38 -7.34 5.97 18.10
CA PHE A 38 -8.09 5.75 19.31
C PHE A 38 -9.18 4.69 19.12
N LYS A 39 -9.37 3.87 20.15
CA LYS A 39 -10.60 3.12 20.32
C LYS A 39 -11.55 3.96 21.14
N VAL A 40 -12.75 4.21 20.63
CA VAL A 40 -13.78 4.98 21.31
C VAL A 40 -14.96 4.04 21.62
N ASN A 41 -15.35 3.98 22.88
CA ASN A 41 -16.48 3.18 23.35
C ASN A 41 -17.65 4.10 23.68
N VAL A 42 -18.83 3.78 23.14
CA VAL A 42 -20.07 4.53 23.31
C VAL A 42 -21.20 3.56 23.65
N GLU A 43 -21.61 3.52 24.91
CA GLU A 43 -22.74 2.66 25.37
C GLU A 43 -22.64 1.20 24.89
N GLY A 44 -21.44 0.62 24.98
CA GLY A 44 -21.19 -0.79 24.60
C GLY A 44 -20.89 -1.02 23.12
N SER A 45 -20.96 0.03 22.28
CA SER A 45 -20.46 0.00 20.91
C SER A 45 -19.04 0.56 20.82
N SER A 46 -18.18 -0.04 20.04
CA SER A 46 -16.80 0.44 19.86
C SER A 46 -16.56 0.96 18.45
N PHE A 47 -15.69 1.96 18.34
CA PHE A 47 -15.29 2.61 17.07
C PHE A 47 -13.78 2.81 17.04
N PHE A 48 -13.22 2.82 15.84
CA PHE A 48 -11.85 3.23 15.60
C PHE A 48 -11.85 4.68 15.10
N LEU A 49 -11.12 5.58 15.76
CA LEU A 49 -11.02 6.99 15.39
C LEU A 49 -9.57 7.33 15.07
N LYS A 50 -9.33 7.91 13.89
CA LYS A 50 -8.02 8.36 13.41
C LYS A 50 -8.01 9.88 13.31
N ILE A 51 -7.03 10.51 13.93
CA ILE A 51 -6.76 11.96 13.77
C ILE A 51 -5.53 12.11 12.86
N PRO A 52 -5.58 12.94 11.80
CA PRO A 52 -4.41 13.22 10.99
C PRO A 52 -3.25 13.77 11.81
N GLY A 53 -2.07 13.18 11.64
CA GLY A 53 -0.85 13.66 12.29
C GLY A 53 -0.39 14.97 11.66
N ALA A 54 0.23 15.82 12.49
CA ALA A 54 0.75 17.11 12.04
C ALA A 54 1.81 16.96 10.93
N GLY A 55 1.69 17.75 9.86
CA GLY A 55 2.62 17.74 8.73
C GLY A 55 2.35 16.67 7.67
N THR A 56 1.40 15.74 7.92
CA THR A 56 1.05 14.71 6.93
C THR A 56 0.29 15.27 5.75
N GLU A 57 -0.34 16.44 5.89
CA GLU A 57 -1.04 17.16 4.82
C GLU A 57 -0.12 17.57 3.65
N ALA A 58 1.19 17.54 3.85
CA ALA A 58 2.15 17.83 2.79
C ALA A 58 2.22 16.71 1.71
N PHE A 59 1.79 15.48 2.03
CA PHE A 59 1.90 14.32 1.15
C PHE A 59 0.71 13.36 1.19
N ILE A 60 -0.26 13.57 2.10
CA ILE A 60 -1.49 12.79 2.19
C ILE A 60 -2.69 13.67 1.93
N ASP A 61 -3.48 13.32 0.93
CA ASP A 61 -4.76 13.95 0.62
C ASP A 61 -5.89 13.22 1.33
N ARG A 62 -6.47 13.85 2.34
CA ARG A 62 -7.47 13.24 3.23
C ARG A 62 -8.82 13.00 2.55
N GLU A 63 -9.20 13.83 1.59
CA GLU A 63 -10.40 13.60 0.78
C GLU A 63 -10.24 12.35 -0.07
N ASN A 64 -9.10 12.19 -0.74
CA ASN A 64 -8.79 10.99 -1.50
C ASN A 64 -8.75 9.72 -0.62
N CYS A 65 -8.16 9.81 0.59
CA CYS A 65 -8.16 8.72 1.57
C CYS A 65 -9.58 8.32 1.96
N HIS A 66 -10.44 9.30 2.25
CA HIS A 66 -11.85 9.06 2.58
C HIS A 66 -12.58 8.34 1.43
N VAL A 67 -12.43 8.83 0.20
CA VAL A 67 -13.02 8.17 -0.98
C VAL A 67 -12.53 6.72 -1.11
N ALA A 68 -11.24 6.48 -0.87
CA ALA A 68 -10.67 5.13 -0.93
C ALA A 68 -11.22 4.21 0.18
N ASN A 69 -11.37 4.73 1.42
CA ASN A 69 -12.00 4.01 2.53
C ASN A 69 -13.46 3.65 2.22
N VAL A 70 -14.23 4.58 1.63
CA VAL A 70 -15.61 4.32 1.21
C VAL A 70 -15.67 3.26 0.10
N ILE A 71 -14.73 3.27 -0.86
CA ILE A 71 -14.62 2.21 -1.87
C ILE A 71 -14.30 0.88 -1.21
N GLY A 72 -13.37 0.86 -0.25
CA GLY A 72 -13.04 -0.35 0.52
C GLY A 72 -14.26 -0.90 1.26
N MET A 73 -15.04 -0.04 1.91
CA MET A 73 -16.30 -0.40 2.57
C MET A 73 -17.31 -1.01 1.56
N ASP A 74 -17.54 -0.35 0.45
CA ASP A 74 -18.53 -0.75 -0.56
C ASP A 74 -18.17 -2.06 -1.28
N THR A 75 -16.88 -2.35 -1.41
CA THR A 75 -16.38 -3.64 -1.95
C THR A 75 -16.35 -4.75 -0.89
N GLY A 76 -16.62 -4.40 0.37
CA GLY A 76 -16.55 -5.32 1.51
C GLY A 76 -15.13 -5.64 1.99
N CYS A 77 -14.10 -5.14 1.31
CA CYS A 77 -12.71 -5.37 1.72
C CYS A 77 -12.23 -4.42 2.83
N GLY A 78 -12.87 -3.26 3.04
CA GLY A 78 -12.57 -2.33 4.12
C GLY A 78 -13.58 -2.36 5.27
N PRO A 79 -13.28 -1.72 6.42
CA PRO A 79 -14.22 -1.52 7.50
C PRO A 79 -15.31 -0.52 7.11
N LYS A 80 -16.44 -0.53 7.85
CA LYS A 80 -17.51 0.44 7.65
C LYS A 80 -17.06 1.82 8.12
N VAL A 81 -17.13 2.82 7.23
CA VAL A 81 -16.95 4.23 7.57
C VAL A 81 -18.22 4.75 8.20
N ASN A 82 -18.12 5.30 9.43
CA ASN A 82 -19.26 5.84 10.15
C ASN A 82 -19.32 7.38 10.06
N TYR A 83 -18.17 8.06 10.23
CA TYR A 83 -18.11 9.53 10.18
C TYR A 83 -16.81 9.99 9.52
N TYR A 84 -16.89 11.12 8.82
CA TYR A 84 -15.76 11.85 8.26
C TYR A 84 -15.94 13.35 8.44
N PHE A 85 -14.89 14.03 8.88
CA PHE A 85 -14.89 15.49 9.05
C PHE A 85 -13.91 16.12 8.07
N GLU A 86 -14.43 16.63 6.96
CA GLU A 86 -13.64 17.18 5.85
C GLU A 86 -12.66 18.28 6.29
N ASP A 87 -13.05 19.12 7.26
CA ASP A 87 -12.25 20.28 7.70
C ASP A 87 -11.06 19.89 8.59
N THR A 88 -11.11 18.71 9.23
CA THR A 88 -10.04 18.19 10.10
C THR A 88 -9.41 16.91 9.54
N GLY A 89 -10.03 16.25 8.57
CA GLY A 89 -9.62 14.95 8.05
C GLY A 89 -9.80 13.79 9.03
N VAL A 90 -10.47 14.03 10.17
CA VAL A 90 -10.80 12.96 11.14
C VAL A 90 -11.76 11.98 10.50
N GLU A 91 -11.48 10.70 10.63
CA GLU A 91 -12.34 9.65 10.14
C GLU A 91 -12.57 8.58 11.21
N ILE A 92 -13.79 8.03 11.23
CA ILE A 92 -14.24 7.09 12.26
C ILE A 92 -14.88 5.90 11.58
N TRP A 93 -14.38 4.72 11.96
CA TRP A 93 -14.85 3.43 11.42
C TRP A 93 -15.46 2.57 12.52
N GLU A 94 -16.15 1.51 12.11
CA GLU A 94 -16.50 0.41 13.02
C GLU A 94 -15.24 -0.16 13.68
N TRP A 95 -15.35 -0.56 14.93
CA TRP A 95 -14.33 -1.38 15.57
C TRP A 95 -14.51 -2.84 15.14
N LEU A 96 -13.43 -3.47 14.70
CA LEU A 96 -13.47 -4.84 14.21
C LEU A 96 -13.15 -5.82 15.35
N ASP A 97 -14.17 -6.22 16.09
CA ASP A 97 -14.00 -7.19 17.18
C ASP A 97 -13.55 -8.55 16.65
N GLY A 98 -12.59 -9.17 17.35
CA GLY A 98 -12.03 -10.46 17.00
C GLY A 98 -11.08 -10.44 15.79
N TYR A 99 -10.86 -9.27 15.16
CA TYR A 99 -9.84 -9.14 14.12
C TYR A 99 -8.47 -8.88 14.74
N ARG A 100 -7.46 -9.51 14.17
CA ARG A 100 -6.06 -9.25 14.45
C ARG A 100 -5.31 -8.86 13.19
N GLN A 101 -4.19 -8.18 13.36
CA GLN A 101 -3.29 -7.92 12.26
C GLN A 101 -2.73 -9.24 11.68
N VAL A 102 -2.63 -9.31 10.37
CA VAL A 102 -2.00 -10.45 9.67
C VAL A 102 -0.50 -10.40 9.96
N ALA A 103 0.02 -11.44 10.59
CA ALA A 103 1.45 -11.59 10.82
C ALA A 103 2.18 -12.10 9.56
N PHE A 104 3.49 -11.88 9.51
CA PHE A 104 4.31 -12.36 8.38
C PHE A 104 4.16 -13.88 8.14
N GLY A 105 4.05 -14.68 9.19
CA GLY A 105 3.86 -16.13 9.07
C GLY A 105 2.50 -16.55 8.50
N ASP A 106 1.48 -15.71 8.63
CA ASP A 106 0.12 -16.03 8.14
C ASP A 106 0.03 -16.10 6.61
N ILE A 107 0.96 -15.48 5.87
CA ILE A 107 0.99 -15.53 4.40
C ILE A 107 1.20 -16.95 3.86
N TYR A 108 1.70 -17.87 4.69
CA TYR A 108 1.82 -19.30 4.34
C TYR A 108 0.52 -20.08 4.56
N ASN A 109 -0.50 -19.46 5.17
CA ASN A 109 -1.84 -20.01 5.25
C ASN A 109 -2.59 -19.71 3.95
N GLU A 110 -2.93 -20.75 3.19
CA GLU A 110 -3.58 -20.62 1.88
C GLU A 110 -4.89 -19.83 1.94
N LYS A 111 -5.68 -19.97 3.01
CA LYS A 111 -6.95 -19.24 3.17
C LYS A 111 -6.70 -17.74 3.30
N ILE A 112 -5.74 -17.33 4.14
CA ILE A 112 -5.39 -15.92 4.35
C ILE A 112 -4.76 -15.36 3.07
N PHE A 113 -3.84 -16.09 2.44
CA PHE A 113 -3.21 -15.69 1.19
C PHE A 113 -4.23 -15.46 0.06
N THR A 114 -5.20 -16.37 -0.05
CA THR A 114 -6.29 -16.25 -1.02
C THR A 114 -7.13 -15.00 -0.75
N LYS A 115 -7.49 -14.71 0.51
CA LYS A 115 -8.23 -13.50 0.87
C LYS A 115 -7.48 -12.21 0.53
N ILE A 116 -6.17 -12.19 0.74
CA ILE A 116 -5.32 -11.05 0.36
C ILE A 116 -5.37 -10.82 -1.15
N ALA A 117 -5.17 -11.86 -1.95
CA ALA A 117 -5.18 -11.76 -3.42
C ALA A 117 -6.56 -11.40 -3.98
N GLU A 118 -7.64 -11.94 -3.39
CA GLU A 118 -9.02 -11.62 -3.75
C GLU A 118 -9.38 -10.17 -3.42
N ALA A 119 -9.02 -9.69 -2.23
CA ALA A 119 -9.28 -8.31 -1.82
C ALA A 119 -8.61 -7.29 -2.76
N ALA A 120 -7.35 -7.55 -3.17
CA ALA A 120 -6.69 -6.73 -4.19
C ALA A 120 -7.48 -6.73 -5.50
N ARG A 121 -7.84 -7.91 -6.00
CA ARG A 121 -8.60 -8.04 -7.24
C ARG A 121 -9.93 -7.30 -7.18
N ASP A 122 -10.68 -7.46 -6.10
CA ASP A 122 -12.03 -6.92 -5.96
C ASP A 122 -12.00 -5.39 -5.78
N PHE A 123 -11.03 -4.86 -5.04
CA PHE A 123 -10.79 -3.42 -4.95
C PHE A 123 -10.39 -2.82 -6.31
N HIS A 124 -9.43 -3.43 -7.01
CA HIS A 124 -8.99 -2.97 -8.33
C HIS A 124 -10.11 -3.01 -9.39
N ASN A 125 -11.04 -3.96 -9.31
CA ASN A 125 -12.08 -4.16 -10.31
C ASN A 125 -13.46 -3.64 -9.89
N CYS A 126 -13.54 -2.81 -8.87
CA CYS A 126 -14.80 -2.27 -8.35
C CYS A 126 -15.52 -1.30 -9.32
N GLY A 127 -14.86 -0.86 -10.39
CA GLY A 127 -15.43 0.08 -11.36
C GLY A 127 -15.52 1.53 -10.88
N LYS A 128 -15.00 1.83 -9.68
CA LYS A 128 -14.97 3.18 -9.12
C LYS A 128 -13.64 3.87 -9.43
N THR A 129 -13.58 5.18 -9.19
CA THR A 129 -12.38 6.00 -9.41
C THR A 129 -12.01 6.77 -8.16
N LEU A 130 -10.70 6.98 -7.98
CA LEU A 130 -10.13 7.84 -6.94
C LEU A 130 -9.79 9.22 -7.52
N PRO A 131 -9.89 10.29 -6.72
CA PRO A 131 -9.53 11.65 -7.15
C PRO A 131 -8.09 11.78 -7.64
N ILE A 132 -7.15 11.09 -6.97
CA ILE A 132 -5.73 11.14 -7.32
C ILE A 132 -5.40 10.05 -8.35
N LYS A 133 -4.66 10.43 -9.38
CA LYS A 133 -4.05 9.53 -10.36
C LYS A 133 -2.54 9.71 -10.29
N GLN A 134 -1.83 8.67 -9.85
CA GLN A 134 -0.39 8.71 -9.71
C GLN A 134 0.20 7.32 -9.84
N THR A 135 1.14 7.15 -10.76
CA THR A 135 1.84 5.88 -10.96
C THR A 135 2.93 5.64 -9.92
N LEU A 136 3.30 4.37 -9.72
CA LEU A 136 4.45 4.01 -8.90
C LEU A 136 5.75 4.65 -9.42
N PHE A 137 5.87 4.80 -10.74
CA PHE A 137 7.03 5.42 -11.38
C PHE A 137 7.15 6.90 -10.99
N GLU A 138 6.05 7.65 -11.08
CA GLU A 138 6.01 9.05 -10.65
C GLU A 138 6.37 9.20 -9.17
N GLN A 139 5.85 8.32 -8.31
CA GLN A 139 6.22 8.29 -6.90
C GLN A 139 7.71 8.01 -6.69
N ALA A 140 8.25 7.00 -7.39
CA ALA A 140 9.66 6.66 -7.29
C ALA A 140 10.57 7.81 -7.75
N TRP A 141 10.26 8.46 -8.86
CA TRP A 141 11.00 9.62 -9.35
C TRP A 141 10.97 10.80 -8.38
N GLN A 142 9.80 11.12 -7.81
CA GLN A 142 9.68 12.17 -6.79
C GLN A 142 10.57 11.89 -5.58
N MET A 143 10.61 10.65 -5.12
CA MET A 143 11.45 10.25 -3.99
C MET A 143 12.94 10.30 -4.32
N ILE A 144 13.35 9.90 -5.52
CA ILE A 144 14.72 10.01 -6.00
C ILE A 144 15.16 11.48 -6.05
N GLU A 145 14.39 12.36 -6.67
CA GLU A 145 14.74 13.78 -6.79
C GLU A 145 14.82 14.47 -5.42
N ARG A 146 13.90 14.16 -4.51
CA ARG A 146 13.95 14.70 -3.15
C ARG A 146 15.19 14.20 -2.38
N SER A 147 15.58 12.94 -2.56
CA SER A 147 16.78 12.38 -1.92
C SER A 147 18.07 13.05 -2.42
N LYS A 148 18.13 13.40 -3.70
CA LYS A 148 19.26 14.19 -4.25
C LYS A 148 19.44 15.53 -3.53
N GLY A 149 18.32 16.20 -3.20
CA GLY A 149 18.33 17.45 -2.44
C GLY A 149 19.00 17.35 -1.07
N GLY A 150 19.07 16.15 -0.47
CA GLY A 150 19.77 15.85 0.77
C GLY A 150 21.29 15.65 0.62
N GLY A 151 21.82 15.71 -0.60
CA GLY A 151 23.27 15.63 -0.86
C GLY A 151 23.88 14.23 -0.72
N TYR A 152 23.09 13.19 -0.56
CA TYR A 152 23.54 11.81 -0.45
C TYR A 152 23.01 10.96 -1.60
N LEU A 153 23.90 10.35 -2.37
CA LEU A 153 23.57 9.35 -3.38
C LEU A 153 24.00 7.97 -2.85
N PRO A 154 23.03 7.06 -2.72
CA PRO A 154 23.32 5.74 -2.17
C PRO A 154 24.11 4.86 -3.14
N PRO A 155 24.81 3.84 -2.66
CA PRO A 155 25.35 2.79 -3.52
C PRO A 155 24.25 2.23 -4.46
N TRP A 156 24.67 1.85 -5.67
CA TRP A 156 23.74 1.32 -6.71
C TRP A 156 22.76 2.33 -7.31
N TYR A 157 22.86 3.62 -6.98
CA TYR A 157 22.00 4.68 -7.49
C TYR A 157 21.80 4.59 -9.01
N ASP A 158 22.89 4.60 -9.79
CA ASP A 158 22.84 4.56 -11.25
C ASP A 158 22.14 3.30 -11.76
N ARG A 159 22.36 2.16 -11.09
CA ARG A 159 21.70 0.90 -11.45
C ARG A 159 20.20 0.94 -11.17
N MET A 160 19.78 1.52 -10.05
CA MET A 160 18.37 1.67 -9.68
C MET A 160 17.66 2.61 -10.65
N VAL A 161 18.27 3.74 -10.99
CA VAL A 161 17.73 4.70 -11.97
C VAL A 161 17.60 4.05 -13.36
N TYR A 162 18.63 3.35 -13.81
CA TYR A 162 18.59 2.63 -15.09
C TYR A 162 17.44 1.61 -15.14
N LEU A 163 17.27 0.82 -14.09
CA LEU A 163 16.18 -0.17 -14.03
C LEU A 163 14.81 0.47 -13.99
N LEU A 164 14.65 1.54 -13.20
CA LEU A 164 13.40 2.31 -13.14
C LEU A 164 13.01 2.79 -14.54
N GLN A 165 13.93 3.42 -15.27
CA GLN A 165 13.70 3.90 -16.63
C GLN A 165 13.32 2.77 -17.60
N LYS A 166 14.07 1.65 -17.58
CA LYS A 166 13.85 0.52 -18.48
C LYS A 166 12.52 -0.18 -18.26
N ILE A 167 12.13 -0.34 -16.99
CA ILE A 167 10.85 -0.96 -16.64
C ILE A 167 9.71 0.00 -16.97
N GLU A 168 9.86 1.29 -16.67
CA GLU A 168 8.87 2.31 -17.02
C GLU A 168 8.61 2.36 -18.53
N GLU A 169 9.67 2.42 -19.37
CA GLU A 169 9.56 2.37 -20.83
C GLU A 169 8.76 1.14 -21.30
N ALA A 170 9.06 -0.04 -20.74
CA ALA A 170 8.39 -1.28 -21.12
C ALA A 170 6.91 -1.30 -20.68
N VAL A 171 6.61 -0.85 -19.46
CA VAL A 171 5.24 -0.78 -18.94
C VAL A 171 4.41 0.27 -19.68
N GLN A 172 4.97 1.45 -19.96
CA GLN A 172 4.28 2.49 -20.74
C GLN A 172 3.94 2.01 -22.17
N LYS A 173 4.85 1.27 -22.79
CA LYS A 173 4.63 0.69 -24.12
C LYS A 173 3.56 -0.38 -24.12
N ASP A 174 3.48 -1.20 -23.07
CA ASP A 174 2.43 -2.18 -22.86
C ASP A 174 1.07 -1.54 -22.58
N GLY A 175 1.08 -0.36 -21.99
CA GLY A 175 -0.07 0.39 -21.51
C GLY A 175 -0.35 0.18 -20.03
N ILE A 176 -0.57 1.30 -19.33
CA ILE A 176 -0.97 1.31 -17.91
C ILE A 176 -2.48 1.30 -17.83
N VAL A 177 -3.05 0.32 -17.14
CA VAL A 177 -4.49 0.27 -16.87
C VAL A 177 -4.72 0.84 -15.47
N PHE A 178 -5.21 2.07 -15.40
CA PHE A 178 -5.45 2.74 -14.14
C PHE A 178 -6.69 2.17 -13.42
N LYS A 179 -6.48 1.68 -12.21
CA LYS A 179 -7.51 1.17 -11.31
C LYS A 179 -7.31 1.73 -9.90
N PRO A 180 -8.35 1.78 -9.06
CA PRO A 180 -8.14 2.06 -7.64
C PRO A 180 -7.11 1.08 -7.09
N SER A 181 -6.02 1.58 -6.54
CA SER A 181 -4.93 0.78 -5.97
C SER A 181 -4.60 1.31 -4.58
N HIS A 182 -4.26 0.42 -3.68
CA HIS A 182 -3.95 0.76 -2.29
C HIS A 182 -2.58 1.44 -2.15
N ASN A 183 -1.60 1.01 -2.96
CA ASN A 183 -0.23 1.52 -3.06
C ASN A 183 0.66 1.31 -1.82
N ASP A 184 0.11 0.69 -0.76
CA ASP A 184 0.83 0.25 0.44
C ASP A 184 0.35 -1.14 0.87
N TYR A 185 0.40 -2.10 -0.07
CA TYR A 185 -0.21 -3.42 0.06
C TYR A 185 0.74 -4.41 0.75
N TRP A 186 0.66 -4.47 2.07
CA TRP A 186 1.50 -5.36 2.91
C TRP A 186 0.78 -5.79 4.19
N THR A 187 1.32 -6.78 4.90
CA THR A 187 0.66 -7.46 6.01
C THR A 187 0.19 -6.54 7.14
N ASN A 188 0.89 -5.42 7.39
CA ASN A 188 0.48 -4.49 8.46
C ASN A 188 -0.87 -3.82 8.20
N ASN A 189 -1.29 -3.75 6.92
CA ASN A 189 -2.55 -3.15 6.50
C ASN A 189 -3.67 -4.19 6.31
N PHE A 190 -3.45 -5.43 6.77
CA PHE A 190 -4.41 -6.52 6.66
C PHE A 190 -4.87 -6.96 8.05
N LEU A 191 -6.18 -7.04 8.22
CA LEU A 191 -6.82 -7.59 9.41
C LEU A 191 -7.55 -8.88 9.07
N TYR A 192 -7.42 -9.88 9.93
CA TYR A 192 -8.04 -11.19 9.76
C TYR A 192 -8.74 -11.64 11.05
N ASN A 193 -9.91 -12.23 10.91
CA ASN A 193 -10.65 -12.85 12.00
C ASN A 193 -10.54 -14.36 11.88
N ASP A 194 -9.87 -15.00 12.82
CA ASP A 194 -9.60 -16.45 12.79
C ASP A 194 -10.87 -17.30 12.96
N GLU A 195 -11.90 -16.77 13.63
CA GLU A 195 -13.15 -17.49 13.88
C GLU A 195 -14.07 -17.45 12.66
N THR A 196 -14.21 -16.28 12.03
CA THR A 196 -15.16 -16.08 10.93
C THR A 196 -14.53 -16.23 9.55
N GLY A 197 -13.21 -16.19 9.45
CA GLY A 197 -12.47 -16.08 8.19
C GLY A 197 -12.61 -14.70 7.52
N GLY A 198 -13.12 -13.71 8.26
CA GLY A 198 -13.26 -12.33 7.77
C GLY A 198 -11.92 -11.70 7.50
N PHE A 199 -11.83 -10.92 6.40
CA PHE A 199 -10.63 -10.17 6.02
C PHE A 199 -10.98 -8.70 5.80
N LYS A 200 -10.11 -7.79 6.25
CA LYS A 200 -10.25 -6.36 6.03
C LYS A 200 -8.91 -5.74 5.65
N LEU A 201 -8.97 -4.87 4.66
CA LEU A 201 -7.88 -3.99 4.21
C LEU A 201 -8.08 -2.62 4.86
N ILE A 202 -7.03 -2.06 5.44
CA ILE A 202 -7.04 -0.77 6.13
C ILE A 202 -5.91 0.13 5.65
N ASP A 203 -5.97 1.41 6.01
CA ASP A 203 -4.91 2.41 5.78
C ASP A 203 -4.67 2.77 4.31
N PHE A 204 -5.69 3.34 3.69
CA PHE A 204 -5.68 3.78 2.28
C PHE A 204 -4.99 5.13 2.05
N GLU A 205 -4.03 5.54 2.89
CA GLU A 205 -3.38 6.87 2.81
C GLU A 205 -2.60 7.11 1.51
N TYR A 206 -2.08 6.06 0.91
CA TYR A 206 -1.36 6.12 -0.36
C TYR A 206 -2.21 5.73 -1.58
N ALA A 207 -3.50 5.47 -1.38
CA ALA A 207 -4.37 5.03 -2.47
C ALA A 207 -4.44 6.05 -3.62
N SER A 208 -4.43 5.56 -4.84
CA SER A 208 -4.60 6.37 -6.06
C SER A 208 -5.06 5.50 -7.22
N MET A 209 -5.50 6.12 -8.31
CA MET A 209 -5.59 5.42 -9.59
C MET A 209 -4.19 5.11 -10.08
N ASN A 210 -3.83 3.83 -10.09
CA ASN A 210 -2.50 3.33 -10.45
C ASN A 210 -2.61 2.02 -11.24
N ASP A 211 -1.50 1.50 -11.74
CA ASP A 211 -1.44 0.13 -12.26
C ASP A 211 -1.60 -0.87 -11.09
N PRO A 212 -2.55 -1.81 -11.15
CA PRO A 212 -2.81 -2.75 -10.06
C PRO A 212 -1.61 -3.64 -9.71
N TYR A 213 -0.66 -3.80 -10.63
CA TYR A 213 0.57 -4.54 -10.36
C TYR A 213 1.47 -3.85 -9.33
N ASN A 214 1.23 -2.56 -9.03
CA ASN A 214 1.88 -1.92 -7.89
C ASN A 214 1.57 -2.66 -6.58
N ASP A 215 0.30 -2.95 -6.30
CA ASP A 215 -0.09 -3.64 -5.08
C ASP A 215 0.43 -5.08 -5.05
N LEU A 216 0.34 -5.80 -6.17
CA LEU A 216 0.83 -7.17 -6.26
C LEU A 216 2.36 -7.24 -6.09
N GLY A 217 3.10 -6.35 -6.75
CA GLY A 217 4.56 -6.26 -6.63
C GLY A 217 5.01 -5.84 -5.23
N CYS A 218 4.33 -4.86 -4.64
CA CYS A 218 4.58 -4.40 -3.27
C CYS A 218 4.34 -5.53 -2.25
N PHE A 219 3.20 -6.21 -2.34
CA PHE A 219 2.88 -7.36 -1.48
C PHE A 219 3.94 -8.45 -1.60
N SER A 220 4.27 -8.81 -2.84
CA SER A 220 5.23 -9.87 -3.08
C SER A 220 6.61 -9.55 -2.53
N THR A 221 7.15 -8.35 -2.81
CA THR A 221 8.50 -8.02 -2.36
C THR A 221 8.56 -7.75 -0.87
N THR A 222 7.60 -7.02 -0.29
CA THR A 222 7.61 -6.66 1.12
C THR A 222 7.46 -7.87 2.03
N ASN A 223 6.72 -8.88 1.60
CA ASN A 223 6.51 -10.12 2.34
C ASN A 223 7.42 -11.27 1.90
N TYR A 224 8.45 -11.00 1.11
CA TYR A 224 9.46 -11.99 0.69
C TYR A 224 8.86 -13.24 0.01
N LEU A 225 7.83 -13.05 -0.84
CA LEU A 225 7.19 -14.18 -1.51
C LEU A 225 8.18 -14.97 -2.37
N THR A 226 8.13 -16.29 -2.25
CA THR A 226 8.84 -17.19 -3.12
C THR A 226 8.28 -17.19 -4.55
N GLU A 227 9.00 -17.74 -5.50
CA GLU A 227 8.51 -17.86 -6.89
C GLU A 227 7.18 -18.63 -6.97
N ALA A 228 7.03 -19.68 -6.19
CA ALA A 228 5.79 -20.47 -6.16
C ALA A 228 4.61 -19.62 -5.62
N MET A 229 4.86 -18.79 -4.63
CA MET A 229 3.83 -17.86 -4.09
C MET A 229 3.52 -16.73 -5.07
N ASP A 230 4.51 -16.22 -5.83
CA ASP A 230 4.26 -15.25 -6.89
C ASP A 230 3.35 -15.85 -7.99
N VAL A 231 3.58 -17.12 -8.38
CA VAL A 231 2.73 -17.85 -9.31
C VAL A 231 1.32 -18.02 -8.74
N LEU A 232 1.20 -18.41 -7.48
CA LEU A 232 -0.09 -18.55 -6.80
C LEU A 232 -0.85 -17.22 -6.74
N LEU A 233 -0.18 -16.12 -6.34
CA LEU A 233 -0.74 -14.78 -6.30
C LEU A 233 -1.28 -14.36 -7.68
N SER A 234 -0.48 -14.54 -8.72
CA SER A 234 -0.86 -14.23 -10.09
C SER A 234 -2.07 -15.04 -10.54
N ASN A 235 -2.08 -16.35 -10.27
CA ASN A 235 -3.18 -17.24 -10.65
C ASN A 235 -4.50 -16.88 -9.93
N ILE A 236 -4.46 -16.56 -8.64
CA ILE A 236 -5.67 -16.15 -7.89
C ILE A 236 -6.18 -14.81 -8.42
N TYR A 237 -5.28 -13.85 -8.62
CA TYR A 237 -5.63 -12.51 -9.09
C TYR A 237 -6.27 -12.55 -10.49
N HIS A 238 -5.67 -13.28 -11.45
CA HIS A 238 -6.15 -13.38 -12.84
C HIS A 238 -7.20 -14.49 -13.05
N ARG A 239 -7.49 -15.30 -12.03
CA ARG A 239 -8.32 -16.49 -12.15
C ARG A 239 -7.80 -17.50 -13.18
N GLY A 240 -6.47 -17.62 -13.25
CA GLY A 240 -5.75 -18.49 -14.18
C GLY A 240 -4.38 -17.92 -14.51
N TRP A 241 -3.61 -18.61 -15.36
CA TRP A 241 -2.27 -18.18 -15.74
C TRP A 241 -2.32 -17.03 -16.75
N ASP A 242 -1.67 -15.93 -16.41
CA ASP A 242 -1.40 -14.79 -17.29
C ASP A 242 0.11 -14.53 -17.30
N GLU A 243 0.79 -14.95 -18.36
CA GLU A 243 2.24 -14.81 -18.49
C GLU A 243 2.70 -13.35 -18.49
N LYS A 244 1.94 -12.48 -19.14
CA LYS A 244 2.23 -11.04 -19.20
C LYS A 244 1.97 -10.35 -17.86
N GLY A 245 0.87 -10.72 -17.21
CA GLY A 245 0.56 -10.28 -15.85
C GLY A 245 1.61 -10.74 -14.87
N PHE A 246 2.08 -11.97 -14.95
CA PHE A 246 3.19 -12.46 -14.13
C PHE A 246 4.50 -11.68 -14.37
N ALA A 247 4.84 -11.39 -15.63
CA ALA A 247 6.00 -10.56 -15.96
C ALA A 247 5.88 -9.15 -15.36
N LYS A 248 4.71 -8.50 -15.44
CA LYS A 248 4.43 -7.23 -14.77
C LYS A 248 4.64 -7.33 -13.25
N LEU A 249 4.08 -8.34 -12.60
CA LEU A 249 4.28 -8.56 -11.17
C LEU A 249 5.78 -8.58 -10.81
N LYS A 250 6.59 -9.35 -11.55
CA LYS A 250 8.04 -9.46 -11.31
C LYS A 250 8.77 -8.13 -11.51
N LEU A 251 8.40 -7.35 -12.50
CA LEU A 251 8.98 -6.02 -12.75
C LEU A 251 8.56 -5.01 -11.68
N TYR A 252 7.29 -5.03 -11.26
CA TYR A 252 6.80 -4.14 -10.20
C TYR A 252 7.40 -4.46 -8.83
N LYS A 253 7.83 -5.69 -8.55
CA LYS A 253 8.65 -6.00 -7.34
C LYS A 253 9.92 -5.16 -7.30
N ILE A 254 10.60 -5.00 -8.43
CA ILE A 254 11.82 -4.19 -8.54
C ILE A 254 11.50 -2.72 -8.26
N ILE A 255 10.45 -2.18 -8.89
CA ILE A 255 10.08 -0.76 -8.74
C ILE A 255 9.60 -0.46 -7.31
N ALA A 256 8.86 -1.38 -6.69
CA ALA A 256 8.42 -1.24 -5.30
C ALA A 256 9.61 -1.14 -4.34
N ASP A 257 10.65 -1.96 -4.50
CA ASP A 257 11.85 -1.87 -3.67
C ASP A 257 12.69 -0.61 -3.96
N ILE A 258 12.72 -0.13 -5.20
CA ILE A 258 13.33 1.17 -5.52
C ILE A 258 12.57 2.29 -4.79
N LYS A 259 11.25 2.37 -4.96
CA LYS A 259 10.41 3.40 -4.33
C LYS A 259 10.56 3.40 -2.82
N TRP A 260 10.36 2.24 -2.18
CA TRP A 260 10.41 2.15 -0.72
C TRP A 260 11.83 2.26 -0.13
N GLY A 261 12.86 1.94 -0.92
CA GLY A 261 14.25 2.23 -0.56
C GLY A 261 14.50 3.74 -0.52
N PHE A 262 14.13 4.47 -1.56
CA PHE A 262 14.25 5.93 -1.57
C PHE A 262 13.34 6.63 -0.57
N TRP A 263 12.16 6.08 -0.26
CA TRP A 263 11.34 6.55 0.84
C TRP A 263 12.10 6.45 2.19
N ALA A 264 12.70 5.31 2.48
CA ALA A 264 13.48 5.14 3.70
C ALA A 264 14.67 6.11 3.78
N LEU A 265 15.35 6.31 2.65
CA LEU A 265 16.43 7.28 2.55
C LEU A 265 15.96 8.72 2.82
N GLN A 266 14.79 9.10 2.29
CA GLN A 266 14.19 10.41 2.60
C GLN A 266 13.88 10.58 4.08
N GLN A 267 13.29 9.54 4.71
CA GLN A 267 13.02 9.60 6.14
C GLN A 267 14.30 9.75 6.94
N TYR A 268 15.36 9.04 6.57
CA TYR A 268 16.67 9.21 7.21
C TYR A 268 17.23 10.63 7.08
N LEU A 269 17.05 11.27 5.92
CA LEU A 269 17.61 12.59 5.64
C LEU A 269 16.79 13.75 6.24
N PHE A 270 15.47 13.57 6.41
CA PHE A 270 14.57 14.69 6.65
C PHE A 270 13.55 14.48 7.78
N SER A 271 13.50 13.29 8.41
CA SER A 271 12.53 13.00 9.47
C SER A 271 13.18 13.05 10.85
N ASP A 272 12.46 13.59 11.83
CA ASP A 272 12.83 13.56 13.24
C ASP A 272 12.37 12.28 13.96
N VAL A 273 11.73 11.35 13.25
CA VAL A 273 11.24 10.10 13.84
C VAL A 273 12.43 9.20 14.18
N ASN A 274 12.48 8.76 15.45
CA ASN A 274 13.51 7.82 15.92
C ASN A 274 13.21 6.40 15.42
N PHE A 275 13.68 6.10 14.21
CA PHE A 275 13.55 4.79 13.57
C PHE A 275 14.79 4.51 12.72
N ASP A 276 15.24 3.27 12.67
CA ASP A 276 16.40 2.88 11.84
C ASP A 276 16.02 2.76 10.36
N PHE A 277 15.83 3.91 9.72
CA PHE A 277 15.51 3.98 8.29
C PHE A 277 16.63 3.45 7.40
N MET A 278 17.90 3.52 7.84
CA MET A 278 19.02 2.98 7.04
C MET A 278 19.04 1.45 7.02
N ASN A 279 18.63 0.79 8.11
CA ASN A 279 18.39 -0.65 8.10
C ASN A 279 17.25 -1.01 7.13
N TRP A 280 16.15 -0.24 7.14
CA TRP A 280 15.05 -0.42 6.19
C TRP A 280 15.51 -0.26 4.73
N TYR A 281 16.29 0.79 4.44
CA TYR A 281 16.93 0.99 3.13
C TYR A 281 17.81 -0.20 2.74
N GLY A 282 18.64 -0.69 3.66
CA GLY A 282 19.52 -1.84 3.45
C GLY A 282 18.76 -3.12 3.07
N MET A 283 17.67 -3.41 3.77
CA MET A 283 16.81 -4.56 3.45
C MET A 283 16.21 -4.46 2.04
N LYS A 284 15.71 -3.28 1.64
CA LYS A 284 15.15 -3.06 0.30
C LYS A 284 16.21 -3.25 -0.79
N THR A 285 17.39 -2.65 -0.61
CA THR A 285 18.48 -2.76 -1.57
C THR A 285 19.10 -4.14 -1.66
N ALA A 286 19.16 -4.90 -0.56
CA ALA A 286 19.61 -6.29 -0.57
C ALA A 286 18.68 -7.18 -1.43
N ARG A 287 17.36 -7.06 -1.24
CA ARG A 287 16.38 -7.77 -2.09
C ARG A 287 16.48 -7.35 -3.55
N LEU A 288 16.61 -6.05 -3.78
CA LEU A 288 16.71 -5.48 -5.11
C LEU A 288 17.90 -6.05 -5.88
N GLN A 289 19.06 -6.23 -5.23
CA GLN A 289 20.22 -6.87 -5.85
C GLN A 289 19.93 -8.31 -6.32
N HIS A 290 19.15 -9.06 -5.56
CA HIS A 290 18.70 -10.40 -5.97
C HIS A 290 17.73 -10.34 -7.16
N LEU A 291 16.75 -9.43 -7.13
CA LEU A 291 15.72 -9.31 -8.17
C LEU A 291 16.28 -8.90 -9.53
N TRP A 292 17.21 -7.93 -9.58
CA TRP A 292 17.76 -7.48 -10.86
C TRP A 292 18.79 -8.44 -11.50
N GLN A 293 19.22 -9.46 -10.75
CA GLN A 293 20.10 -10.53 -11.26
C GLN A 293 19.30 -11.71 -11.83
N ASP A 294 17.96 -11.67 -11.77
CA ASP A 294 17.14 -12.73 -12.35
C ASP A 294 17.39 -12.84 -13.86
N PRO A 295 17.81 -14.00 -14.38
CA PRO A 295 18.15 -14.17 -15.78
C PRO A 295 16.96 -13.97 -16.73
N ARG A 296 15.73 -13.90 -16.19
CA ARG A 296 14.49 -13.66 -16.97
C ARG A 296 14.14 -12.19 -17.07
N LEU A 297 14.91 -11.26 -16.50
CA LEU A 297 14.60 -9.84 -16.51
C LEU A 297 14.42 -9.33 -17.95
N ASP A 298 15.35 -9.63 -18.84
CA ASP A 298 15.24 -9.24 -20.24
C ASP A 298 14.05 -9.91 -20.95
N TYR A 299 13.73 -11.14 -20.58
CA TYR A 299 12.53 -11.82 -21.09
C TYR A 299 11.27 -11.06 -20.73
N TRP A 300 11.07 -10.66 -19.45
CA TRP A 300 9.90 -9.90 -19.01
C TRP A 300 9.80 -8.52 -19.67
N LEU A 301 10.93 -7.81 -19.79
CA LEU A 301 10.99 -6.53 -20.49
C LEU A 301 10.62 -6.67 -21.99
N ASN A 302 11.12 -7.69 -22.65
CA ASN A 302 10.82 -7.94 -24.07
C ASN A 302 9.36 -8.33 -24.27
N LEU A 303 8.78 -9.11 -23.36
CA LEU A 303 7.38 -9.51 -23.41
C LEU A 303 6.46 -8.28 -23.37
N LEU A 304 6.72 -7.31 -22.49
CA LEU A 304 5.95 -6.08 -22.40
C LEU A 304 6.21 -5.16 -23.61
N ASN A 305 7.43 -5.16 -24.13
CA ASN A 305 7.79 -4.37 -25.32
C ASN A 305 7.19 -4.92 -26.63
N GLY A 306 6.47 -6.06 -26.60
CA GLY A 306 5.95 -6.73 -27.79
C GLY A 306 7.03 -7.25 -28.72
N LYS A 307 8.24 -7.49 -28.21
CA LYS A 307 9.33 -8.08 -28.98
C LYS A 307 9.19 -9.60 -29.01
N PRO A 308 9.66 -10.28 -30.10
CA PRO A 308 9.69 -11.73 -30.12
C PRO A 308 10.49 -12.27 -28.93
N VAL A 309 9.88 -13.16 -28.16
CA VAL A 309 10.56 -13.85 -27.07
C VAL A 309 10.78 -15.30 -27.48
N PHE A 310 12.03 -15.64 -27.68
CA PHE A 310 12.39 -17.03 -27.92
C PHE A 310 12.51 -17.76 -26.56
N ARG A 311 11.59 -18.67 -26.28
CA ARG A 311 11.78 -19.60 -25.18
C ARG A 311 13.03 -20.42 -25.48
N GLN A 312 14.13 -20.17 -24.78
CA GLN A 312 15.21 -21.16 -24.73
C GLN A 312 14.65 -22.37 -23.97
N LEU A 313 14.07 -23.31 -24.69
CA LEU A 313 13.83 -24.64 -24.16
C LEU A 313 15.21 -25.23 -23.90
N LYS A 314 15.70 -25.16 -22.67
CA LYS A 314 16.79 -25.97 -22.22
C LYS A 314 16.31 -27.42 -22.33
N LYS A 315 16.92 -28.18 -23.26
CA LYS A 315 16.80 -29.61 -23.31
C LYS A 315 17.33 -30.25 -22.04
#